data_abbb1050a74e71dd6e1e7df53c3a2a14
#
_entry.id   abbb1050a74e71dd6e1e7df53c3a2a14
#
_cell.length_a   1.000
_cell.length_b   1.000
_cell.length_c   1.000
_cell.angle_alpha   90.00
_cell.angle_beta   90.00
_cell.angle_gamma   90.00
#
_symmetry.space_group_name_H-M   'P 1'
#
loop_
_entity.id
_entity.type
_entity.pdbx_description
1 polymer ?
#
loop_
_entity_poly.entity_id
_entity_poly.type
_entity_poly.pdbx_seq_one_letter_code
_entity_poly.pdbx_strand_id
1 'polypeptide(L)'
;NVPNTIPGAGTALPGFDTDVVVEVPTRVDAKGFHPLPQTPLPSGVRGLVQALADHQVMAARAAWEGTWRDGVRALAAHPLVPSLPVAENLYRELAYAHRAYLPERLIP
;
A
#
# COMPACT_ATOMS: atom_id res chain seq x y z
N ASN A 1 4.94 -21.93 8.55
CA ASN A 1 5.14 -20.71 7.76
C ASN A 1 3.95 -19.80 7.98
N VAL A 2 4.19 -18.62 8.46
CA VAL A 2 3.14 -17.59 8.64
C VAL A 2 3.45 -16.49 7.65
N PRO A 3 2.49 -16.08 6.79
CA PRO A 3 2.63 -14.87 6.00
C PRO A 3 2.90 -13.70 6.94
N ASN A 4 3.84 -12.86 6.60
CA ASN A 4 4.22 -11.75 7.47
C ASN A 4 4.48 -10.50 6.65
N THR A 5 4.08 -9.36 7.20
CA THR A 5 4.33 -8.03 6.65
C THR A 5 5.51 -7.42 7.39
N ILE A 6 6.67 -7.41 6.76
CA ILE A 6 7.90 -6.89 7.37
C ILE A 6 8.43 -5.76 6.52
N PRO A 7 8.62 -4.54 7.08
CA PRO A 7 9.33 -3.48 6.38
C PRO A 7 10.72 -3.94 5.96
N GLY A 8 11.13 -3.63 4.74
CA GLY A 8 12.41 -4.08 4.18
C GLY A 8 12.43 -5.52 3.66
N ALA A 9 11.33 -6.27 3.77
CA ALA A 9 11.22 -7.62 3.20
C ALA A 9 11.14 -7.62 1.66
N GLY A 10 11.17 -6.45 1.02
CA GLY A 10 11.23 -6.33 -0.44
C GLY A 10 12.41 -7.06 -1.07
N THR A 11 13.49 -7.27 -0.32
CA THR A 11 14.62 -8.11 -0.75
C THR A 11 14.27 -9.60 -0.80
N ALA A 12 13.25 -10.06 -0.04
CA ALA A 12 12.77 -11.44 -0.09
C ALA A 12 11.87 -11.69 -1.31
N LEU A 13 11.32 -10.66 -1.91
CA LEU A 13 10.52 -10.71 -3.14
C LEU A 13 11.23 -9.88 -4.23
N PRO A 14 11.95 -10.53 -5.16
CA PRO A 14 12.71 -9.83 -6.18
C PRO A 14 11.84 -8.91 -7.06
N GLY A 15 12.35 -7.71 -7.37
CA GLY A 15 11.69 -6.73 -8.23
C GLY A 15 10.84 -5.69 -7.49
N PHE A 16 10.88 -5.70 -6.16
CA PHE A 16 10.28 -4.67 -5.31
C PHE A 16 11.34 -3.89 -4.54
N ASP A 17 11.06 -2.62 -4.25
CA ASP A 17 11.94 -1.80 -3.43
C ASP A 17 11.98 -2.31 -1.99
N THR A 18 13.11 -2.08 -1.31
CA THR A 18 13.33 -2.55 0.07
C THR A 18 12.37 -1.93 1.08
N ASP A 19 11.80 -0.76 0.77
CA ASP A 19 10.89 -0.03 1.64
C ASP A 19 9.42 -0.47 1.47
N VAL A 20 9.14 -1.30 0.47
CA VAL A 20 7.80 -1.86 0.27
C VAL A 20 7.54 -2.93 1.31
N VAL A 21 6.41 -2.85 1.97
CA VAL A 21 5.94 -3.87 2.90
C VAL A 21 5.27 -4.98 2.11
N VAL A 22 5.80 -6.19 2.20
CA VAL A 22 5.28 -7.36 1.50
C VAL A 22 5.00 -8.50 2.47
N GLU A 23 4.00 -9.32 2.15
CA GLU A 23 3.71 -10.54 2.87
C GLU A 23 4.40 -11.72 2.19
N VAL A 24 5.30 -12.37 2.92
CA VAL A 24 6.02 -13.55 2.44
C VAL A 24 6.02 -14.65 3.49
N PRO A 25 6.13 -15.92 3.11
CA PRO A 25 6.36 -17.01 4.05
C PRO A 25 7.55 -16.70 4.94
N THR A 26 7.37 -16.84 6.24
CA THR A 26 8.35 -16.40 7.23
C THR A 26 8.55 -17.51 8.26
N ARG A 27 9.79 -17.86 8.54
CA ARG A 27 10.14 -18.71 9.68
C ARG A 27 10.20 -17.86 10.94
N VAL A 28 9.60 -18.33 12.01
CA VAL A 28 9.62 -17.66 13.32
C VAL A 28 10.33 -18.57 14.32
N ASP A 29 11.30 -18.03 15.03
CA ASP A 29 12.00 -18.71 16.11
C ASP A 29 12.36 -17.72 17.26
N ALA A 30 13.11 -18.18 18.24
CA ALA A 30 13.51 -17.35 19.38
C ALA A 30 14.38 -16.12 19.01
N LYS A 31 14.94 -16.08 17.80
CA LYS A 31 15.73 -14.97 17.28
C LYS A 31 14.89 -13.96 16.47
N GLY A 32 13.60 -14.25 16.25
CA GLY A 32 12.67 -13.36 15.56
C GLY A 32 12.11 -13.93 14.27
N PHE A 33 11.83 -13.03 13.33
CA PHE A 33 11.19 -13.30 12.06
C PHE A 33 12.22 -13.38 10.93
N HIS A 34 12.18 -14.47 10.17
CA HIS A 34 13.12 -14.73 9.07
C HIS A 34 12.32 -14.93 7.77
N PRO A 35 12.11 -13.85 6.98
CA PRO A 35 11.46 -13.96 5.67
C PRO A 35 12.20 -14.94 4.77
N LEU A 36 11.46 -15.82 4.12
CA LEU A 36 12.03 -16.77 3.19
C LEU A 36 12.15 -16.14 1.80
N PRO A 37 13.31 -16.20 1.14
CA PRO A 37 13.47 -15.72 -0.21
C PRO A 37 12.43 -16.34 -1.16
N GLN A 38 11.82 -15.50 -1.99
CA GLN A 38 10.82 -15.91 -2.98
C GLN A 38 11.40 -15.84 -4.39
N THR A 39 10.79 -16.56 -5.30
CA THR A 39 11.03 -16.38 -6.73
C THR A 39 10.32 -15.09 -7.21
N PRO A 40 10.81 -14.46 -8.31
CA PRO A 40 10.11 -13.34 -8.91
C PRO A 40 8.65 -13.68 -9.23
N LEU A 41 7.75 -12.72 -9.06
CA LEU A 41 6.35 -12.89 -9.42
C LEU A 41 6.19 -13.16 -10.92
N PRO A 42 5.29 -14.07 -11.31
CA PRO A 42 4.92 -14.26 -12.71
C PRO A 42 4.46 -12.95 -13.35
N SER A 43 4.80 -12.72 -14.61
CA SER A 43 4.47 -11.48 -15.33
C SER A 43 2.97 -11.17 -15.34
N GLY A 44 2.11 -12.19 -15.34
CA GLY A 44 0.65 -12.02 -15.35
C GLY A 44 0.07 -11.41 -14.06
N VAL A 45 0.78 -11.43 -12.94
CA VAL A 45 0.31 -10.88 -11.66
C VAL A 45 1.19 -9.76 -11.13
N ARG A 46 2.43 -9.67 -11.62
CA ARG A 46 3.42 -8.69 -11.11
C ARG A 46 2.93 -7.25 -11.20
N GLY A 47 2.32 -6.87 -12.33
CA GLY A 47 1.80 -5.51 -12.52
C GLY A 47 0.71 -5.13 -11.52
N LEU A 48 -0.19 -6.06 -11.21
CA LEU A 48 -1.24 -5.84 -10.21
C LEU A 48 -0.65 -5.67 -8.81
N VAL A 49 0.28 -6.55 -8.43
CA VAL A 49 0.91 -6.47 -7.11
C VAL A 49 1.75 -5.21 -6.96
N GLN A 50 2.46 -4.80 -8.02
CA GLN A 50 3.21 -3.53 -8.03
C GLN A 50 2.27 -2.32 -7.87
N ALA A 51 1.16 -2.27 -8.60
CA ALA A 51 0.20 -1.18 -8.48
C ALA A 51 -0.41 -1.09 -7.06
N LEU A 52 -0.66 -2.23 -6.42
CA LEU A 52 -1.11 -2.26 -5.02
C LEU A 52 -0.02 -1.76 -4.06
N ALA A 53 1.24 -2.15 -4.26
CA ALA A 53 2.36 -1.67 -3.46
C ALA A 53 2.52 -0.15 -3.58
N ASP A 54 2.48 0.37 -4.80
CA ASP A 54 2.57 1.82 -5.06
C ASP A 54 1.41 2.58 -4.40
N HIS A 55 0.18 2.06 -4.53
CA HIS A 55 -0.99 2.60 -3.84
C HIS A 55 -0.78 2.68 -2.32
N GLN A 56 -0.29 1.62 -1.69
CA GLN A 56 -0.06 1.56 -0.24
C GLN A 56 0.97 2.61 0.21
N VAL A 57 2.07 2.76 -0.51
CA VAL A 57 3.10 3.78 -0.22
C VAL A 57 2.53 5.19 -0.37
N MET A 58 1.79 5.44 -1.45
CA MET A 58 1.13 6.74 -1.69
C MET A 58 0.09 7.04 -0.60
N ALA A 59 -0.72 6.06 -0.20
CA ALA A 59 -1.73 6.22 0.84
C ALA A 59 -1.10 6.52 2.20
N ALA A 60 -0.03 5.82 2.57
CA ALA A 60 0.70 6.06 3.81
C ALA A 60 1.30 7.47 3.85
N ARG A 61 1.93 7.93 2.77
CA ARG A 61 2.47 9.29 2.67
C ARG A 61 1.37 10.34 2.74
N ALA A 62 0.27 10.15 2.00
CA ALA A 62 -0.87 11.06 2.05
C ALA A 62 -1.43 11.19 3.47
N ALA A 63 -1.57 10.08 4.19
CA ALA A 63 -2.07 10.08 5.55
C ALA A 63 -1.11 10.77 6.53
N TRP A 64 0.21 10.57 6.39
CA TRP A 64 1.20 11.08 7.33
C TRP A 64 1.49 12.57 7.15
N GLU A 65 1.75 13.02 5.92
CA GLU A 65 2.23 14.39 5.63
C GLU A 65 1.51 15.09 4.47
N GLY A 66 0.67 14.35 3.73
CA GLY A 66 0.01 14.85 2.53
C GLY A 66 -1.27 15.62 2.80
N THR A 67 -1.94 15.92 1.72
CA THR A 67 -3.24 16.62 1.67
C THR A 67 -4.33 15.69 1.14
N TRP A 68 -5.59 16.16 1.17
CA TRP A 68 -6.70 15.43 0.57
C TRP A 68 -6.48 15.12 -0.93
N ARG A 69 -5.77 16.01 -1.67
CA ARG A 69 -5.43 15.76 -3.08
C ARG A 69 -4.48 14.60 -3.26
N ASP A 70 -3.54 14.43 -2.33
CA ASP A 70 -2.63 13.29 -2.34
C ASP A 70 -3.37 11.99 -2.00
N GLY A 71 -4.37 12.06 -1.12
CA GLY A 71 -5.30 10.94 -0.85
C GLY A 71 -6.10 10.53 -2.09
N VAL A 72 -6.61 11.51 -2.85
CA VAL A 72 -7.30 11.24 -4.14
C VAL A 72 -6.35 10.56 -5.14
N ARG A 73 -5.11 11.05 -5.26
CA ARG A 73 -4.10 10.43 -6.15
C ARG A 73 -3.77 9.00 -5.73
N ALA A 74 -3.65 8.77 -4.43
CA ALA A 74 -3.43 7.43 -3.90
C ALA A 74 -4.59 6.49 -4.26
N LEU A 75 -5.84 6.92 -4.10
CA LEU A 75 -7.01 6.15 -4.53
C LEU A 75 -7.01 5.88 -6.04
N ALA A 76 -6.67 6.89 -6.85
CA ALA A 76 -6.61 6.74 -8.30
C ALA A 76 -5.53 5.73 -8.76
N ALA A 77 -4.49 5.52 -7.96
CA ALA A 77 -3.47 4.50 -8.22
C ALA A 77 -3.94 3.08 -7.88
N HIS A 78 -5.04 2.92 -7.16
CA HIS A 78 -5.54 1.60 -6.78
C HIS A 78 -6.17 0.89 -7.99
N PRO A 79 -5.83 -0.38 -8.29
CA PRO A 79 -6.29 -1.09 -9.49
C PRO A 79 -7.81 -1.24 -9.63
N LEU A 80 -8.55 -1.18 -8.52
CA LEU A 80 -10.01 -1.27 -8.53
C LEU A 80 -10.71 0.08 -8.73
N VAL A 81 -9.98 1.19 -8.77
CA VAL A 81 -10.54 2.53 -9.00
C VAL A 81 -10.42 2.87 -10.48
N PRO A 82 -11.54 2.93 -11.20
CA PRO A 82 -11.52 2.95 -12.68
C PRO A 82 -11.15 4.32 -13.26
N SER A 83 -11.23 5.40 -12.49
CA SER A 83 -10.94 6.74 -13.00
C SER A 83 -10.70 7.75 -11.88
N LEU A 84 -10.06 8.87 -12.24
CA LEU A 84 -9.82 9.98 -11.30
C LEU A 84 -11.11 10.60 -10.74
N PRO A 85 -12.18 10.84 -11.53
CA PRO A 85 -13.45 11.31 -10.98
C PRO A 85 -14.06 10.36 -9.94
N VAL A 86 -13.95 9.04 -10.15
CA VAL A 86 -14.41 8.05 -9.16
C VAL A 86 -13.57 8.12 -7.89
N ALA A 87 -12.24 8.23 -8.02
CA ALA A 87 -11.35 8.41 -6.87
C ALA A 87 -11.71 9.65 -6.06
N GLU A 88 -11.98 10.77 -6.74
CA GLU A 88 -12.33 12.03 -6.09
C GLU A 88 -13.66 11.94 -5.33
N ASN A 89 -14.69 11.38 -5.95
CA ASN A 89 -15.98 11.19 -5.31
C ASN A 89 -15.88 10.25 -4.11
N LEU A 90 -15.20 9.13 -4.27
CA LEU A 90 -14.98 8.16 -3.20
C LEU A 90 -14.22 8.79 -2.02
N TYR A 91 -13.17 9.55 -2.31
CA TYR A 91 -12.42 10.25 -1.25
C TYR A 91 -13.31 11.23 -0.48
N ARG A 92 -14.13 12.03 -1.16
CA ARG A 92 -15.04 13.01 -0.54
C ARG A 92 -16.05 12.32 0.37
N GLU A 93 -16.64 11.23 -0.06
CA GLU A 93 -17.60 10.46 0.75
C GLU A 93 -16.93 9.87 1.99
N LEU A 94 -15.76 9.25 1.84
CA LEU A 94 -15.00 8.69 2.95
C LEU A 94 -14.52 9.76 3.93
N ALA A 95 -13.99 10.87 3.43
CA ALA A 95 -13.55 11.99 4.26
C ALA A 95 -14.71 12.62 5.03
N TYR A 96 -15.87 12.77 4.40
CA TYR A 96 -17.07 13.25 5.09
C TYR A 96 -17.52 12.29 6.20
N ALA A 97 -17.57 11.00 5.93
CA ALA A 97 -17.97 9.98 6.91
C ALA A 97 -17.02 9.92 8.12
N HIS A 98 -15.73 10.15 7.90
CA HIS A 98 -14.68 10.05 8.92
C HIS A 98 -14.17 11.41 9.42
N ARG A 99 -14.79 12.51 9.06
CA ARG A 99 -14.29 13.88 9.33
C ARG A 99 -13.95 14.17 10.79
N ALA A 100 -14.62 13.53 11.73
CA ALA A 100 -14.34 13.72 13.15
C ALA A 100 -12.95 13.19 13.58
N TYR A 101 -12.34 12.34 12.77
CA TYR A 101 -11.04 11.69 13.04
C TYR A 101 -9.92 12.15 12.10
N LEU A 102 -10.25 12.98 11.10
CA LEU A 102 -9.29 13.42 10.11
C LEU A 102 -8.74 14.80 10.45
N PRO A 103 -7.43 15.03 10.28
CA PRO A 103 -6.88 16.37 10.35
C PRO A 103 -7.40 17.24 9.19
N GLU A 104 -7.48 18.54 9.39
CA GLU A 104 -8.04 19.50 8.42
C GLU A 104 -7.44 19.37 7.01
N ARG A 105 -6.13 19.13 6.91
CA ARG A 105 -5.43 18.96 5.62
C ARG A 105 -5.94 17.80 4.77
N LEU A 106 -6.63 16.83 5.37
CA LEU A 106 -7.22 15.67 4.70
C LEU A 106 -8.72 15.84 4.40
N ILE A 107 -9.30 16.96 4.77
CA ILE A 107 -10.71 17.29 4.49
C ILE A 107 -10.75 18.15 3.20
N PRO A 108 -11.52 17.70 2.15
CA PRO A 108 -11.64 18.45 0.89
C PRO A 108 -12.34 19.78 1.05
#